data_3f05778bc5b30b80ab1f73db7471e9c0
#
_entry.id   3f05778bc5b30b80ab1f73db7471e9c0
#
_cell.length_a   1.000
_cell.length_b   1.000
_cell.length_c   1.000
_cell.angle_alpha   90.00
_cell.angle_beta   90.00
_cell.angle_gamma   90.00
#
_symmetry.space_group_name_H-M   'P 1'
#
loop_
_entity.id
_entity.type
_entity.pdbx_description
1 polymer ?
#
loop_
_entity_poly.entity_id
_entity_poly.type
_entity_poly.pdbx_seq_one_letter_code
_entity_poly.pdbx_strand_id
1 'polypeptide(L)'
;MSIKFKIIINAAAYTHSSIAIRDALSAVALPTIEVHISNIYRREEFRQKSLIAPVCAGSIVGFGPFGYHLALMGIMQICEQVKNLKAMQQNNA
;
A
#
# COMPACT_ATOMS: atom_id res chain seq x y z
N MET A 1 12.89 -15.26 6.08
CA MET A 1 11.69 -15.47 5.23
C MET A 1 11.73 -14.45 4.09
N SER A 2 11.67 -14.92 2.87
CA SER A 2 11.65 -14.01 1.72
C SER A 2 10.20 -13.56 1.46
N ILE A 3 10.05 -12.28 1.11
CA ILE A 3 8.75 -11.74 0.73
C ILE A 3 8.58 -11.97 -0.77
N LYS A 4 7.78 -12.99 -1.13
CA LYS A 4 7.56 -13.34 -2.54
C LYS A 4 6.40 -12.58 -3.15
N PHE A 5 5.39 -12.23 -2.35
CA PHE A 5 4.15 -11.64 -2.83
C PHE A 5 3.97 -10.26 -2.25
N LYS A 6 3.46 -9.37 -3.09
CA LYS A 6 3.21 -7.97 -2.77
C LYS A 6 1.88 -7.59 -3.39
N ILE A 7 1.23 -6.58 -2.84
CA ILE A 7 -0.06 -6.13 -3.32
C ILE A 7 0.03 -4.66 -3.73
N ILE A 8 -0.45 -4.36 -4.93
CA ILE A 8 -0.73 -3.00 -5.37
C ILE A 8 -2.22 -2.96 -5.62
N ILE A 9 -2.94 -2.13 -4.88
CA ILE A 9 -4.40 -2.15 -4.91
C ILE A 9 -4.97 -0.77 -5.25
N ASN A 10 -5.90 -0.76 -6.19
CA ASN A 10 -6.80 0.36 -6.41
C ASN A 10 -8.22 -0.13 -6.09
N ALA A 11 -8.67 0.15 -4.88
CA ALA A 11 -9.99 -0.28 -4.43
C ALA A 11 -11.11 0.64 -4.93
N ALA A 12 -10.77 1.70 -5.64
CA ALA A 12 -11.72 2.67 -6.19
C ALA A 12 -12.67 3.19 -5.10
N ALA A 13 -13.97 3.19 -5.34
CA ALA A 13 -14.95 3.69 -4.37
C ALA A 13 -14.97 2.88 -3.06
N TYR A 14 -14.58 1.62 -3.10
CA TYR A 14 -14.53 0.78 -1.90
C TYR A 14 -13.45 1.21 -0.91
N THR A 15 -12.48 2.02 -1.35
CA THR A 15 -11.47 2.63 -0.47
C THR A 15 -12.10 3.35 0.71
N HIS A 16 -13.26 3.99 0.49
CA HIS A 16 -13.90 4.87 1.44
C HIS A 16 -14.95 4.15 2.30
N SER A 17 -15.27 2.90 2.00
CA SER A 17 -16.43 2.22 2.61
C SER A 17 -16.20 0.77 2.99
N SER A 18 -15.20 0.08 2.42
CA SER A 18 -15.08 -1.36 2.62
C SER A 18 -14.20 -1.75 3.79
N ILE A 19 -14.82 -2.08 4.89
CA ILE A 19 -14.15 -2.71 6.04
C ILE A 19 -13.67 -4.12 5.67
N ALA A 20 -14.40 -4.81 4.79
CA ALA A 20 -14.02 -6.15 4.34
C ALA A 20 -12.67 -6.17 3.62
N ILE A 21 -12.41 -5.19 2.73
CA ILE A 21 -11.12 -5.08 2.04
C ILE A 21 -10.02 -4.75 3.05
N ARG A 22 -10.28 -3.82 3.95
CA ARG A 22 -9.32 -3.47 5.00
C ARG A 22 -8.93 -4.69 5.84
N ASP A 23 -9.92 -5.46 6.26
CA ASP A 23 -9.68 -6.63 7.10
C ASP A 23 -8.94 -7.73 6.34
N ALA A 24 -9.26 -7.91 5.05
CA ALA A 24 -8.56 -8.88 4.20
C ALA A 24 -7.08 -8.53 4.05
N LEU A 25 -6.77 -7.26 3.80
CA LEU A 25 -5.39 -6.78 3.68
C LEU A 25 -4.62 -6.97 4.99
N SER A 26 -5.26 -6.68 6.11
CA SER A 26 -4.66 -6.89 7.43
C SER A 26 -4.40 -8.37 7.70
N ALA A 27 -5.32 -9.24 7.31
CA ALA A 27 -5.22 -10.68 7.55
C ALA A 27 -4.11 -11.34 6.73
N VAL A 28 -3.93 -10.96 5.46
CA VAL A 28 -2.87 -11.55 4.63
C VAL A 28 -1.48 -11.02 5.00
N ALA A 29 -1.41 -9.86 5.63
CA ALA A 29 -0.17 -9.27 6.15
C ALA A 29 0.97 -9.18 5.13
N LEU A 30 0.63 -8.94 3.86
CA LEU A 30 1.61 -8.73 2.79
C LEU A 30 1.87 -7.24 2.61
N PRO A 31 3.08 -6.86 2.14
CA PRO A 31 3.35 -5.47 1.79
C PRO A 31 2.33 -5.00 0.75
N THR A 32 1.67 -3.88 1.04
CA THR A 32 0.59 -3.36 0.20
C THR A 32 0.77 -1.87 0.00
N ILE A 33 0.61 -1.42 -1.25
CA ILE A 33 0.52 0.01 -1.58
C ILE A 33 -0.84 0.25 -2.21
N GLU A 34 -1.57 1.24 -1.67
CA GLU A 34 -2.79 1.69 -2.33
C GLU A 34 -2.47 2.71 -3.40
N VAL A 35 -3.19 2.64 -4.52
CA VAL A 35 -3.04 3.55 -5.65
C VAL A 35 -4.40 4.18 -5.96
N HIS A 36 -4.39 5.49 -6.13
CA HIS A 36 -5.53 6.26 -6.62
C HIS A 36 -5.09 7.02 -7.86
N ILE A 37 -5.79 6.79 -8.98
CA ILE A 37 -5.47 7.42 -10.26
C ILE A 37 -5.72 8.92 -10.18
N SER A 38 -6.86 9.31 -9.61
CA SER A 38 -7.20 10.73 -9.43
C SER A 38 -6.73 11.23 -8.08
N ASN A 39 -6.64 12.57 -7.95
CA ASN A 39 -6.35 13.18 -6.67
C ASN A 39 -7.62 13.20 -5.82
N ILE A 40 -7.74 12.25 -4.90
CA ILE A 40 -8.92 12.12 -4.03
C ILE A 40 -9.14 13.34 -3.14
N TYR A 41 -8.10 14.13 -2.88
CA TYR A 41 -8.20 15.32 -2.04
C TYR A 41 -8.90 16.49 -2.73
N ARG A 42 -9.14 16.39 -4.03
CA ARG A 42 -9.96 17.36 -4.80
C ARG A 42 -11.42 16.96 -4.89
N ARG A 43 -11.79 15.83 -4.30
CA ARG A 43 -13.15 15.29 -4.35
C ARG A 43 -13.88 15.64 -3.07
N GLU A 44 -15.13 15.17 -2.94
CA GLU A 44 -15.95 15.39 -1.75
C GLU A 44 -15.22 14.86 -0.50
N GLU A 45 -15.48 15.48 0.63
CA GLU A 45 -14.79 15.16 1.89
C GLU A 45 -14.84 13.67 2.22
N PHE A 46 -15.99 13.00 2.01
CA PHE A 46 -16.12 11.58 2.30
C PHE A 46 -15.22 10.70 1.41
N ARG A 47 -14.75 11.23 0.26
CA ARG A 47 -13.84 10.50 -0.64
C ARG A 47 -12.37 10.78 -0.35
N GLN A 48 -12.07 11.67 0.59
CA GLN A 48 -10.69 12.01 0.95
C GLN A 48 -10.12 11.06 1.98
N LYS A 49 -10.97 10.36 2.72
CA LYS A 49 -10.55 9.43 3.76
C LYS A 49 -10.46 8.01 3.22
N SER A 50 -9.33 7.35 3.43
CA SER A 50 -9.13 5.95 3.06
C SER A 50 -9.25 5.05 4.28
N LEU A 51 -10.12 4.05 4.20
CA LEU A 51 -10.21 2.99 5.22
C LEU A 51 -9.10 1.97 5.11
N ILE A 52 -8.47 1.86 3.93
CA ILE A 52 -7.41 0.87 3.71
C ILE A 52 -6.00 1.42 3.94
N ALA A 53 -5.81 2.74 3.87
CA ALA A 53 -4.49 3.36 4.05
C ALA A 53 -3.80 2.92 5.36
N PRO A 54 -4.50 2.82 6.51
CA PRO A 54 -3.84 2.42 7.74
C PRO A 54 -3.26 1.00 7.73
N VAL A 55 -3.72 0.13 6.83
CA VAL A 55 -3.21 -1.25 6.71
C VAL A 55 -2.28 -1.42 5.52
N CYS A 56 -2.00 -0.34 4.78
CA CYS A 56 -1.05 -0.32 3.67
C CYS A 56 0.30 0.22 4.13
N ALA A 57 1.36 -0.19 3.43
CA ALA A 57 2.70 0.34 3.69
C ALA A 57 2.88 1.75 3.13
N GLY A 58 2.10 2.12 2.12
CA GLY A 58 2.16 3.45 1.52
C GLY A 58 0.99 3.71 0.60
N SER A 59 0.90 4.97 0.12
CA SER A 59 -0.18 5.42 -0.74
C SER A 59 0.37 6.28 -1.86
N ILE A 60 -0.12 6.07 -3.08
CA ILE A 60 0.17 6.88 -4.25
C ILE A 60 -1.14 7.48 -4.73
N VAL A 61 -1.20 8.80 -4.81
CA VAL A 61 -2.45 9.52 -5.08
C VAL A 61 -2.24 10.58 -6.16
N GLY A 62 -3.05 10.54 -7.22
CA GLY A 62 -3.16 11.67 -8.13
C GLY A 62 -2.21 11.70 -9.31
N PHE A 63 -1.56 10.59 -9.65
CA PHE A 63 -0.58 10.52 -10.75
C PHE A 63 -1.12 9.80 -11.98
N GLY A 64 -2.44 9.62 -12.08
CA GLY A 64 -3.03 8.87 -13.19
C GLY A 64 -2.54 7.43 -13.22
N PRO A 65 -2.58 6.77 -14.40
CA PRO A 65 -2.12 5.38 -14.53
C PRO A 65 -0.64 5.19 -14.17
N PHE A 66 0.17 6.23 -14.26
CA PHE A 66 1.58 6.18 -13.88
C PHE A 66 1.76 5.86 -12.38
N GLY A 67 0.71 6.06 -11.57
CA GLY A 67 0.71 5.70 -10.15
C GLY A 67 1.04 4.24 -9.90
N TYR A 68 0.64 3.33 -10.79
CA TYR A 68 0.98 1.90 -10.65
C TYR A 68 2.47 1.66 -10.78
N HIS A 69 3.13 2.38 -11.69
CA HIS A 69 4.56 2.31 -11.86
C HIS A 69 5.30 2.81 -10.61
N LEU A 70 4.85 3.95 -10.08
CA LEU A 70 5.41 4.50 -8.84
C LEU A 70 5.21 3.54 -7.66
N ALA A 71 4.05 2.90 -7.59
CA ALA A 71 3.75 1.93 -6.53
C ALA A 71 4.66 0.72 -6.63
N LEU A 72 4.93 0.23 -7.84
CA LEU A 72 5.84 -0.89 -8.04
C LEU A 72 7.25 -0.55 -7.56
N MET A 73 7.76 0.61 -7.92
CA MET A 73 9.07 1.08 -7.45
C MET A 73 9.08 1.21 -5.92
N GLY A 74 8.04 1.79 -5.36
CA GLY A 74 7.94 2.01 -3.91
C GLY A 74 7.88 0.71 -3.13
N ILE A 75 7.10 -0.26 -3.60
CA ILE A 75 6.96 -1.53 -2.88
C ILE A 75 8.24 -2.36 -2.94
N MET A 76 8.97 -2.30 -4.03
CA MET A 76 10.27 -2.94 -4.13
C MET A 76 11.27 -2.33 -3.15
N GLN A 77 11.26 -1.01 -3.00
CA GLN A 77 12.11 -0.30 -2.05
C GLN A 77 11.77 -0.68 -0.61
N ILE A 78 10.49 -0.76 -0.27
CA ILE A 78 10.04 -1.16 1.07
C ILE A 78 10.52 -2.58 1.39
N CYS A 79 10.39 -3.50 0.45
CA CYS A 79 10.83 -4.88 0.65
C CYS A 79 12.35 -4.98 0.82
N GLU A 80 13.11 -4.17 0.10
CA GLU A 80 14.56 -4.12 0.26
C GLU A 80 14.95 -3.60 1.64
N GLN A 81 14.27 -2.56 2.13
CA GLN A 81 14.50 -2.04 3.48
C GLN A 81 14.23 -3.09 4.56
N VAL A 82 13.12 -3.83 4.44
CA VAL A 82 12.78 -4.89 5.38
C VAL A 82 13.85 -5.99 5.36
N LYS A 83 14.30 -6.38 4.18
CA LYS A 83 15.36 -7.37 4.02
C LYS A 83 16.66 -6.91 4.71
N ASN A 84 17.04 -5.65 4.53
CA ASN A 84 18.25 -5.09 5.14
C ASN A 84 18.14 -5.05 6.66
N LEU A 85 17.00 -4.66 7.19
CA LEU A 85 16.76 -4.65 8.65
C LEU A 85 16.86 -6.05 9.25
N LYS A 86 16.32 -7.07 8.59
CA LYS A 86 16.43 -8.45 9.03
C LYS A 86 17.87 -8.94 9.02
N ALA A 87 18.62 -8.60 7.98
CA ALA A 87 20.03 -8.95 7.89
C ALA A 87 20.83 -8.31 9.02
N MET A 88 20.57 -7.03 9.34
CA MET A 88 21.21 -6.34 10.45
C MET A 88 20.90 -6.98 11.79
N GLN A 89 19.66 -7.39 12.02
CA GLN A 89 19.25 -8.08 13.25
C GLN A 89 19.96 -9.42 13.40
N GLN A 90 20.10 -10.17 12.30
CA GLN A 90 20.80 -11.45 12.31
C GLN A 90 22.29 -11.28 12.64
N ASN A 91 22.92 -10.21 12.11
CA ASN A 91 24.34 -9.93 12.34
C ASN A 91 24.62 -9.46 13.78
N ASN A 92 23.61 -8.94 14.46
CA ASN A 92 23.72 -8.43 15.84
C ASN A 92 23.31 -9.46 16.89
N ALA A 93 22.91 -10.64 16.46
CA ALA A 93 22.44 -11.68 17.37
C ALA A 93 23.60 -12.47 18.03
#